data_4c9e6e43895ad1cbbc70566dd9bd6c97
#
_entry.id   4c9e6e43895ad1cbbc70566dd9bd6c97
#
_cell.length_a   1.000
_cell.length_b   1.000
_cell.length_c   1.000
_cell.angle_alpha   90.00
_cell.angle_beta   90.00
_cell.angle_gamma   90.00
#
_symmetry.space_group_name_H-M   'P 1'
#
loop_
_entity.id
_entity.type
_entity.pdbx_description
1 polymer ?
#
loop_
_entity_poly.entity_id
_entity_poly.type
_entity_poly.pdbx_seq_one_letter_code
_entity_poly.pdbx_strand_id
1 'polypeptide(L)'
;MKTSLKERKYVEMHVSILESGDGGTIKENIARGGIFMRDQEITELFWERKEQAVTESNIRYGAYWRRISYNILANKEDVEECMNDTWYQAWNAIPPQRPLCLKAFFGKIIRNLSLNRWKWDRAGKRIRPEAMLVLDELGECVSGREQPEDVVLAEELKKEINRFLHGLSTREQGMFVQRYFYLESIKSIARYHGITENAVSVNLNRVRKQLKQYLSERGYHL
;
A
#
# COMPACT_ATOMS: atom_id res chain seq x y z
N MET A 1 17.93 21.03 0.50
CA MET A 1 16.81 21.02 1.44
C MET A 1 16.95 19.78 2.31
N LYS A 2 17.06 19.92 3.63
CA LYS A 2 17.25 18.79 4.56
C LYS A 2 15.89 18.14 4.77
N THR A 3 15.73 16.91 4.32
CA THR A 3 14.58 16.06 4.59
C THR A 3 14.39 15.93 6.11
N SER A 4 13.18 16.18 6.61
CA SER A 4 12.87 16.15 8.04
C SER A 4 13.23 14.78 8.64
N LEU A 5 13.70 14.76 9.90
CA LEU A 5 14.02 13.52 10.64
C LEU A 5 12.80 12.57 10.71
N LYS A 6 11.56 13.13 10.67
CA LYS A 6 10.31 12.37 10.64
C LYS A 6 10.09 11.68 9.28
N GLU A 7 10.43 12.34 8.17
CA GLU A 7 10.34 11.75 6.83
C GLU A 7 11.37 10.64 6.63
N ARG A 8 12.58 10.78 7.19
CA ARG A 8 13.58 9.71 7.20
C ARG A 8 13.11 8.51 8.00
N LYS A 9 12.55 8.70 9.20
CA LYS A 9 11.99 7.60 10.00
C LYS A 9 10.79 6.93 9.32
N TYR A 10 9.94 7.69 8.61
CA TYR A 10 8.82 7.12 7.83
C TYR A 10 9.33 6.27 6.68
N VAL A 11 10.34 6.74 5.95
CA VAL A 11 10.99 5.99 4.87
C VAL A 11 11.75 4.78 5.42
N GLU A 12 12.52 4.92 6.50
CA GLU A 12 13.23 3.82 7.17
C GLU A 12 12.27 2.79 7.76
N MET A 13 11.14 3.21 8.33
CA MET A 13 10.10 2.31 8.83
C MET A 13 9.42 1.55 7.70
N HIS A 14 9.08 2.20 6.59
CA HIS A 14 8.56 1.51 5.41
C HIS A 14 9.60 0.58 4.80
N VAL A 15 10.87 0.95 4.75
CA VAL A 15 11.96 0.09 4.30
C VAL A 15 12.12 -1.12 5.22
N SER A 16 12.16 -0.94 6.55
CA SER A 16 12.26 -2.04 7.54
C SER A 16 11.03 -2.97 7.52
N ILE A 17 9.82 -2.44 7.37
CA ILE A 17 8.58 -3.22 7.19
C ILE A 17 8.66 -4.07 5.90
N LEU A 18 9.51 -3.70 4.97
CA LEU A 18 9.57 -4.24 3.62
C LEU A 18 10.66 -5.31 3.40
N GLU A 19 11.66 -5.36 4.26
CA GLU A 19 12.76 -6.34 4.14
C GLU A 19 12.38 -7.76 4.60
N SER A 20 11.28 -7.91 5.35
CA SER A 20 10.87 -9.20 5.91
C SER A 20 9.74 -9.93 5.19
N GLY A 21 9.29 -9.44 4.03
CA GLY A 21 8.07 -9.96 3.34
C GLY A 21 8.29 -11.04 2.27
N ASP A 22 9.49 -11.27 1.79
CA ASP A 22 9.76 -12.41 0.90
C ASP A 22 11.27 -12.76 0.88
N GLY A 23 11.64 -13.63 1.83
CA GLY A 23 13.04 -14.00 2.04
C GLY A 23 13.67 -14.87 0.94
N GLY A 24 12.92 -15.25 -0.11
CA GLY A 24 13.42 -16.07 -1.21
C GLY A 24 14.20 -15.26 -2.24
N THR A 25 13.55 -14.32 -2.90
CA THR A 25 14.12 -13.57 -4.03
C THR A 25 15.22 -12.59 -3.59
N ILE A 26 15.09 -12.01 -2.39
CA ILE A 26 16.12 -11.11 -1.82
C ILE A 26 17.37 -11.90 -1.44
N LYS A 27 17.20 -13.08 -0.78
CA LYS A 27 18.33 -13.93 -0.41
C LYS A 27 19.07 -14.50 -1.62
N GLU A 28 18.37 -14.85 -2.69
CA GLU A 28 18.98 -15.33 -3.94
C GLU A 28 19.76 -14.23 -4.67
N ASN A 29 19.29 -12.99 -4.67
CA ASN A 29 20.00 -11.86 -5.26
C ASN A 29 21.19 -11.39 -4.41
N ILE A 30 21.08 -11.40 -3.07
CA ILE A 30 22.20 -11.15 -2.17
C ILE A 30 23.31 -12.23 -2.36
N ALA A 31 22.90 -13.50 -2.51
CA ALA A 31 23.82 -14.60 -2.80
C ALA A 31 24.54 -14.46 -4.15
N ARG A 32 23.99 -13.72 -5.11
CA ARG A 32 24.58 -13.38 -6.42
C ARG A 32 25.41 -12.10 -6.41
N GLY A 33 25.62 -11.47 -5.25
CA GLY A 33 26.42 -10.24 -5.13
C GLY A 33 25.76 -8.99 -5.75
N GLY A 34 24.46 -9.01 -6.00
CA GLY A 34 23.71 -7.91 -6.59
C GLY A 34 23.52 -6.76 -5.60
N ILE A 35 24.10 -5.59 -5.87
CA ILE A 35 23.78 -4.34 -5.18
C ILE A 35 22.42 -3.86 -5.72
N PHE A 36 21.39 -3.85 -4.89
CA PHE A 36 20.09 -3.27 -5.28
C PHE A 36 20.24 -1.76 -5.50
N MET A 37 19.78 -1.27 -6.63
CA MET A 37 19.69 0.17 -6.87
C MET A 37 18.74 0.83 -5.88
N ARG A 38 19.09 2.02 -5.38
CA ARG A 38 18.23 2.80 -4.48
C ARG A 38 17.02 3.36 -5.26
N ASP A 39 15.93 3.65 -4.57
CA ASP A 39 14.71 4.21 -5.18
C ASP A 39 14.99 5.48 -5.99
N GLN A 40 15.90 6.32 -5.51
CA GLN A 40 16.31 7.53 -6.21
C GLN A 40 17.00 7.23 -7.54
N GLU A 41 17.89 6.24 -7.58
CA GLU A 41 18.61 5.81 -8.79
C GLU A 41 17.62 5.23 -9.82
N ILE A 42 16.67 4.42 -9.36
CA ILE A 42 15.61 3.87 -10.23
C ILE A 42 14.71 5.02 -10.74
N THR A 43 14.37 6.01 -9.89
CA THR A 43 13.59 7.17 -10.29
C THR A 43 14.30 7.97 -11.39
N GLU A 44 15.62 8.16 -11.31
CA GLU A 44 16.38 8.83 -12.37
C GLU A 44 16.35 8.03 -13.69
N LEU A 45 16.40 6.69 -13.65
CA LEU A 45 16.21 5.88 -14.86
C LEU A 45 14.84 6.11 -15.52
N PHE A 46 13.76 6.30 -14.75
CA PHE A 46 12.46 6.70 -15.30
C PHE A 46 12.51 8.09 -15.91
N TRP A 47 13.20 9.04 -15.29
CA TRP A 47 13.37 10.39 -15.83
C TRP A 47 14.16 10.39 -17.15
N GLU A 48 15.15 9.55 -17.24
CA GLU A 48 15.97 9.35 -18.45
C GLU A 48 15.27 8.45 -19.49
N ARG A 49 14.04 7.99 -19.25
CA ARG A 49 13.29 7.10 -20.13
C ARG A 49 14.01 5.80 -20.47
N LYS A 50 14.77 5.26 -19.53
CA LYS A 50 15.48 3.99 -19.67
C LYS A 50 14.58 2.82 -19.26
N GLU A 51 14.40 1.84 -20.13
CA GLU A 51 13.58 0.62 -19.84
C GLU A 51 14.10 -0.17 -18.63
N GLN A 52 15.39 -0.03 -18.33
CA GLN A 52 16.02 -0.61 -17.15
C GLN A 52 15.28 -0.21 -15.84
N ALA A 53 14.65 0.98 -15.79
CA ALA A 53 13.86 1.43 -14.64
C ALA A 53 12.76 0.43 -14.27
N VAL A 54 12.06 -0.12 -15.25
CA VAL A 54 11.00 -1.12 -15.06
C VAL A 54 11.59 -2.43 -14.54
N THR A 55 12.69 -2.87 -15.15
CA THR A 55 13.38 -4.12 -14.76
C THR A 55 13.87 -4.05 -13.32
N GLU A 56 14.58 -3.00 -12.92
CA GLU A 56 15.10 -2.82 -11.55
C GLU A 56 13.97 -2.71 -10.52
N SER A 57 12.90 -1.97 -10.85
CA SER A 57 11.71 -1.87 -10.00
C SER A 57 11.04 -3.23 -9.82
N ASN A 58 10.93 -4.02 -10.88
CA ASN A 58 10.31 -5.35 -10.83
C ASN A 58 11.16 -6.34 -10.03
N ILE A 59 12.48 -6.33 -10.19
CA ILE A 59 13.40 -7.15 -9.41
C ILE A 59 13.24 -6.84 -7.92
N ARG A 60 13.18 -5.57 -7.57
CA ARG A 60 13.16 -5.13 -6.17
C ARG A 60 11.80 -5.28 -5.49
N TYR A 61 10.71 -4.98 -6.20
CA TYR A 61 9.38 -4.85 -5.60
C TYR A 61 8.28 -5.63 -6.30
N GLY A 62 8.54 -6.26 -7.44
CA GLY A 62 7.52 -6.91 -8.27
C GLY A 62 6.74 -7.99 -7.54
N ALA A 63 7.42 -8.85 -6.76
CA ALA A 63 6.76 -9.88 -5.96
C ALA A 63 5.78 -9.29 -4.94
N TYR A 64 6.16 -8.17 -4.32
CA TYR A 64 5.34 -7.46 -3.36
C TYR A 64 4.08 -6.84 -4.00
N TRP A 65 4.21 -6.19 -5.14
CA TRP A 65 3.06 -5.60 -5.85
C TRP A 65 2.12 -6.67 -6.41
N ARG A 66 2.65 -7.78 -6.94
CA ARG A 66 1.84 -8.94 -7.33
C ARG A 66 1.02 -9.50 -6.17
N ARG A 67 1.61 -9.52 -4.97
CA ARG A 67 0.90 -9.97 -3.77
C ARG A 67 -0.27 -9.05 -3.42
N ILE A 68 -0.11 -7.71 -3.49
CA ILE A 68 -1.21 -6.76 -3.28
C ILE A 68 -2.34 -7.05 -4.26
N SER A 69 -2.02 -7.13 -5.55
CA SER A 69 -3.01 -7.40 -6.60
C SER A 69 -3.69 -8.76 -6.42
N TYR A 70 -2.92 -9.79 -6.09
CA TYR A 70 -3.44 -11.14 -5.85
C TYR A 70 -4.36 -11.22 -4.62
N ASN A 71 -4.10 -10.45 -3.58
CA ASN A 71 -4.99 -10.36 -2.41
C ASN A 71 -6.38 -9.81 -2.79
N ILE A 72 -6.47 -9.02 -3.85
CA ILE A 72 -7.71 -8.41 -4.35
C ILE A 72 -8.38 -9.31 -5.39
N LEU A 73 -7.64 -9.75 -6.41
CA LEU A 73 -8.18 -10.37 -7.63
C LEU A 73 -8.27 -11.90 -7.53
N ALA A 74 -7.39 -12.54 -6.77
CA ALA A 74 -7.28 -13.99 -6.63
C ALA A 74 -7.09 -14.76 -7.97
N ASN A 75 -6.69 -14.07 -9.03
CA ASN A 75 -6.47 -14.60 -10.38
C ASN A 75 -5.10 -14.12 -10.88
N LYS A 76 -4.28 -15.03 -11.40
CA LYS A 76 -2.90 -14.72 -11.82
C LYS A 76 -2.86 -13.90 -13.11
N GLU A 77 -3.73 -14.20 -14.06
CA GLU A 77 -3.81 -13.51 -15.34
C GLU A 77 -4.20 -12.04 -15.14
N ASP A 78 -5.24 -11.79 -14.35
CA ASP A 78 -5.68 -10.44 -14.00
C ASP A 78 -4.60 -9.67 -13.22
N VAL A 79 -3.81 -10.36 -12.38
CA VAL A 79 -2.66 -9.76 -11.67
C VAL A 79 -1.59 -9.30 -12.64
N GLU A 80 -1.18 -10.12 -13.61
CA GLU A 80 -0.15 -9.74 -14.58
C GLU A 80 -0.63 -8.61 -15.50
N GLU A 81 -1.92 -8.59 -15.86
CA GLU A 81 -2.49 -7.47 -16.60
C GLU A 81 -2.43 -6.16 -15.77
N CYS A 82 -2.85 -6.19 -14.51
CA CYS A 82 -2.73 -5.03 -13.61
C CYS A 82 -1.26 -4.62 -13.39
N MET A 83 -0.32 -5.57 -13.39
CA MET A 83 1.12 -5.25 -13.33
C MET A 83 1.57 -4.48 -14.57
N ASN A 84 1.18 -4.93 -15.77
CA ASN A 84 1.51 -4.24 -17.02
C ASN A 84 0.93 -2.81 -17.05
N ASP A 85 -0.33 -2.66 -16.65
CA ASP A 85 -0.97 -1.33 -16.53
C ASP A 85 -0.28 -0.45 -15.48
N THR A 86 0.23 -1.05 -14.41
CA THR A 86 1.00 -0.34 -13.37
C THR A 86 2.30 0.22 -13.95
N TRP A 87 3.04 -0.57 -14.76
CA TRP A 87 4.23 -0.10 -15.44
C TRP A 87 3.92 1.07 -16.39
N TYR A 88 2.86 0.93 -17.17
CA TYR A 88 2.43 1.98 -18.09
C TYR A 88 2.07 3.28 -17.36
N GLN A 89 1.26 3.20 -16.29
CA GLN A 89 0.90 4.38 -15.50
C GLN A 89 2.11 5.02 -14.83
N ALA A 90 3.01 4.23 -14.24
CA ALA A 90 4.22 4.74 -13.63
C ALA A 90 5.15 5.41 -14.64
N TRP A 91 5.32 4.80 -15.82
CA TRP A 91 6.10 5.38 -16.91
C TRP A 91 5.58 6.75 -17.34
N ASN A 92 4.26 6.92 -17.39
CA ASN A 92 3.65 8.21 -17.75
C ASN A 92 3.65 9.22 -16.59
N ALA A 93 3.67 8.75 -15.35
CA ALA A 93 3.66 9.63 -14.18
C ALA A 93 5.06 10.12 -13.79
N ILE A 94 6.12 9.40 -14.15
CA ILE A 94 7.51 9.75 -13.88
C ILE A 94 8.22 9.97 -15.23
N PRO A 95 8.61 11.20 -15.61
CA PRO A 95 8.31 12.49 -14.98
C PRO A 95 6.85 12.94 -15.17
N PRO A 96 6.35 13.96 -14.51
CA PRO A 96 7.09 14.93 -13.67
C PRO A 96 7.23 14.55 -12.18
N GLN A 97 6.56 13.46 -11.74
CA GLN A 97 6.62 13.07 -10.33
C GLN A 97 8.00 12.51 -9.97
N ARG A 98 8.43 12.80 -8.72
CA ARG A 98 9.65 12.24 -8.12
C ARG A 98 9.31 11.52 -6.81
N PRO A 99 8.80 10.28 -6.87
CA PRO A 99 8.42 9.54 -5.68
C PRO A 99 9.66 9.23 -4.81
N LEU A 100 9.57 9.55 -3.52
CA LEU A 100 10.61 9.26 -2.54
C LEU A 100 10.68 7.76 -2.18
N CYS A 101 9.57 7.05 -2.34
CA CYS A 101 9.43 5.62 -2.07
C CYS A 101 8.67 4.97 -3.24
N LEU A 102 9.39 4.30 -4.13
CA LEU A 102 8.83 3.62 -5.29
C LEU A 102 7.86 2.52 -4.88
N LYS A 103 8.17 1.78 -3.81
CA LYS A 103 7.31 0.72 -3.32
C LYS A 103 5.91 1.22 -2.98
N ALA A 104 5.79 2.34 -2.25
CA ALA A 104 4.52 2.93 -1.89
C ALA A 104 3.81 3.55 -3.11
N PHE A 105 4.57 4.19 -4.00
CA PHE A 105 4.05 4.82 -5.21
C PHE A 105 3.39 3.81 -6.14
N PHE A 106 4.12 2.76 -6.52
CA PHE A 106 3.58 1.68 -7.34
C PHE A 106 2.52 0.86 -6.61
N GLY A 107 2.71 0.64 -5.28
CA GLY A 107 1.72 -0.04 -4.46
C GLY A 107 0.35 0.63 -4.48
N LYS A 108 0.30 1.96 -4.53
CA LYS A 108 -0.93 2.73 -4.71
C LYS A 108 -1.54 2.50 -6.09
N ILE A 109 -0.73 2.54 -7.15
CA ILE A 109 -1.19 2.35 -8.53
C ILE A 109 -1.80 0.96 -8.69
N ILE A 110 -1.05 -0.10 -8.36
CA ILE A 110 -1.51 -1.49 -8.51
C ILE A 110 -2.76 -1.79 -7.69
N ARG A 111 -2.83 -1.26 -6.45
CA ARG A 111 -4.01 -1.41 -5.61
C ARG A 111 -5.25 -0.79 -6.26
N ASN A 112 -5.14 0.43 -6.77
CA ASN A 112 -6.25 1.13 -7.41
C ASN A 112 -6.71 0.40 -8.69
N LEU A 113 -5.78 -0.04 -9.52
CA LEU A 113 -6.08 -0.82 -10.72
C LEU A 113 -6.79 -2.13 -10.36
N SER A 114 -6.26 -2.86 -9.38
CA SER A 114 -6.87 -4.12 -8.94
C SER A 114 -8.26 -3.93 -8.35
N LEU A 115 -8.50 -2.86 -7.58
CA LEU A 115 -9.83 -2.54 -7.05
C LEU A 115 -10.80 -2.12 -8.16
N ASN A 116 -10.34 -1.36 -9.15
CA ASN A 116 -11.17 -1.00 -10.31
C ASN A 116 -11.51 -2.24 -11.13
N ARG A 117 -10.53 -3.08 -11.44
CA ARG A 117 -10.75 -4.35 -12.15
C ARG A 117 -11.80 -5.19 -11.42
N TRP A 118 -11.64 -5.35 -10.12
CA TRP A 118 -12.59 -6.07 -9.30
C TRP A 118 -14.01 -5.49 -9.34
N LYS A 119 -14.18 -4.15 -9.30
CA LYS A 119 -15.48 -3.50 -9.43
C LYS A 119 -16.17 -3.85 -10.76
N TRP A 120 -15.40 -3.94 -11.85
CA TRP A 120 -15.89 -4.31 -13.17
C TRP A 120 -16.29 -5.80 -13.26
N ASP A 121 -15.51 -6.68 -12.66
CA ASP A 121 -15.75 -8.13 -12.67
C ASP A 121 -16.86 -8.58 -11.69
N ARG A 122 -17.47 -7.63 -10.97
CA ARG A 122 -18.48 -7.92 -9.93
C ARG A 122 -19.70 -8.71 -10.42
N ALA A 123 -19.92 -8.76 -11.72
CA ALA A 123 -21.02 -9.51 -12.33
C ALA A 123 -20.83 -11.05 -12.35
N GLY A 124 -19.63 -11.59 -11.99
CA GLY A 124 -19.42 -13.03 -12.14
C GLY A 124 -18.36 -13.74 -11.30
N LYS A 125 -17.44 -13.05 -10.59
CA LYS A 125 -16.32 -13.73 -9.91
C LYS A 125 -16.32 -13.54 -8.38
N ARG A 126 -16.10 -14.61 -7.63
CA ARG A 126 -15.95 -14.59 -6.16
C ARG A 126 -14.64 -13.93 -5.75
N ILE A 127 -14.75 -12.87 -4.95
CA ILE A 127 -13.61 -12.23 -4.30
C ILE A 127 -13.10 -13.09 -3.16
N ARG A 128 -11.83 -12.95 -2.84
CA ARG A 128 -11.28 -13.54 -1.62
C ARG A 128 -11.96 -12.91 -0.39
N PRO A 129 -12.35 -13.76 0.59
CA PRO A 129 -12.98 -13.29 1.82
C PRO A 129 -12.17 -12.22 2.55
N GLU A 130 -10.83 -12.30 2.51
CA GLU A 130 -9.95 -11.35 3.19
C GLU A 130 -10.04 -9.93 2.65
N ALA A 131 -10.11 -9.77 1.31
CA ALA A 131 -10.23 -8.44 0.69
C ALA A 131 -11.59 -7.81 1.01
N MET A 132 -12.68 -8.60 1.02
CA MET A 132 -14.00 -8.14 1.44
C MET A 132 -14.01 -7.70 2.90
N LEU A 133 -13.53 -8.55 3.80
CA LEU A 133 -13.48 -8.24 5.22
C LEU A 133 -12.71 -6.96 5.50
N VAL A 134 -11.58 -6.74 4.80
CA VAL A 134 -10.79 -5.52 4.95
C VAL A 134 -11.54 -4.29 4.48
N LEU A 135 -12.24 -4.38 3.35
CA LEU A 135 -13.02 -3.27 2.81
C LEU A 135 -14.22 -2.94 3.69
N ASP A 136 -14.91 -3.97 4.21
CA ASP A 136 -16.04 -3.80 5.13
C ASP A 136 -15.56 -3.19 6.47
N GLU A 137 -14.46 -3.69 7.04
CA GLU A 137 -13.86 -3.15 8.25
C GLU A 137 -13.50 -1.66 8.13
N LEU A 138 -13.02 -1.24 6.95
CA LEU A 138 -12.70 0.16 6.69
C LEU A 138 -13.96 0.98 6.37
N GLY A 139 -14.93 0.38 5.68
CA GLY A 139 -16.21 0.99 5.36
C GLY A 139 -17.00 1.42 6.59
N GLU A 140 -16.92 0.65 7.69
CA GLU A 140 -17.47 1.04 8.99
C GLU A 140 -16.86 2.31 9.57
N CYS A 141 -15.68 2.71 9.11
CA CYS A 141 -14.96 3.90 9.57
C CYS A 141 -15.03 5.07 8.61
N VAL A 142 -15.38 4.85 7.33
CA VAL A 142 -15.22 5.85 6.24
C VAL A 142 -16.40 5.76 5.25
N SER A 143 -17.59 5.41 5.69
CA SER A 143 -18.77 5.37 4.81
C SER A 143 -19.35 6.76 4.60
N GLY A 144 -18.98 7.41 3.51
CA GLY A 144 -19.64 8.61 2.97
C GLY A 144 -20.28 8.30 1.62
N ARG A 145 -21.46 8.86 1.35
CA ARG A 145 -22.20 8.67 0.08
C ARG A 145 -21.42 9.29 -1.08
N GLU A 146 -21.30 8.57 -2.19
CA GLU A 146 -20.73 9.06 -3.44
C GLU A 146 -21.64 10.15 -4.04
N GLN A 147 -21.25 11.43 -3.92
CA GLN A 147 -21.81 12.52 -4.73
C GLN A 147 -20.65 13.30 -5.39
N PRO A 148 -20.88 13.91 -6.58
CA PRO A 148 -19.79 14.57 -7.35
C PRO A 148 -19.14 15.79 -6.69
N GLU A 149 -19.73 16.37 -5.66
CA GLU A 149 -19.19 17.47 -4.87
C GLU A 149 -18.09 17.02 -3.89
N ASP A 150 -17.83 15.70 -3.81
CA ASP A 150 -16.99 15.05 -2.80
C ASP A 150 -15.48 15.03 -3.11
N VAL A 151 -15.00 15.56 -4.23
CA VAL A 151 -13.56 15.49 -4.55
C VAL A 151 -12.72 16.32 -3.57
N VAL A 152 -13.22 17.50 -3.21
CA VAL A 152 -12.55 18.38 -2.23
C VAL A 152 -12.65 17.78 -0.83
N LEU A 153 -13.83 17.28 -0.47
CA LEU A 153 -14.07 16.60 0.80
C LEU A 153 -13.22 15.32 0.94
N ALA A 154 -13.05 14.55 -0.15
CA ALA A 154 -12.21 13.36 -0.17
C ALA A 154 -10.72 13.69 0.06
N GLU A 155 -10.20 14.78 -0.50
CA GLU A 155 -8.81 15.20 -0.27
C GLU A 155 -8.61 15.75 1.16
N GLU A 156 -9.59 16.42 1.73
CA GLU A 156 -9.55 16.85 3.13
C GLU A 156 -9.62 15.67 4.09
N LEU A 157 -10.55 14.76 3.88
CA LEU A 157 -10.65 13.52 4.64
C LEU A 157 -9.35 12.70 4.59
N LYS A 158 -8.72 12.59 3.44
CA LYS A 158 -7.43 11.94 3.27
C LYS A 158 -6.32 12.62 4.08
N LYS A 159 -6.30 13.95 4.12
CA LYS A 159 -5.35 14.70 4.95
C LYS A 159 -5.57 14.44 6.44
N GLU A 160 -6.82 14.38 6.88
CA GLU A 160 -7.15 14.07 8.28
C GLU A 160 -6.80 12.64 8.68
N ILE A 161 -7.10 11.65 7.82
CA ILE A 161 -6.67 10.27 8.05
C ILE A 161 -5.14 10.18 8.15
N ASN A 162 -4.40 10.82 7.25
CA ASN A 162 -2.95 10.83 7.31
C ASN A 162 -2.44 11.49 8.61
N ARG A 163 -3.05 12.60 9.05
CA ARG A 163 -2.70 13.28 10.31
C ARG A 163 -2.94 12.38 11.51
N PHE A 164 -4.08 11.68 11.54
CA PHE A 164 -4.37 10.69 12.57
C PHE A 164 -3.33 9.57 12.60
N LEU A 165 -3.02 8.97 11.44
CA LEU A 165 -2.03 7.90 11.33
C LEU A 165 -0.64 8.34 11.81
N HIS A 166 -0.24 9.58 11.54
CA HIS A 166 1.03 10.12 12.05
C HIS A 166 1.05 10.30 13.58
N GLY A 167 -0.10 10.36 14.24
CA GLY A 167 -0.22 10.40 15.70
C GLY A 167 -0.10 9.04 16.38
N LEU A 168 -0.22 7.94 15.64
CA LEU A 168 -0.10 6.59 16.17
C LEU A 168 1.35 6.20 16.45
N SER A 169 1.54 5.20 17.31
CA SER A 169 2.85 4.54 17.44
C SER A 169 3.25 3.89 16.11
N THR A 170 4.56 3.80 15.83
CA THR A 170 5.13 3.17 14.63
C THR A 170 4.55 1.79 14.37
N ARG A 171 4.33 1.01 15.43
CA ARG A 171 3.78 -0.35 15.34
C ARG A 171 2.31 -0.35 14.92
N GLU A 172 1.48 0.50 15.53
CA GLU A 172 0.06 0.63 15.20
C GLU A 172 -0.14 1.12 13.77
N GLN A 173 0.61 2.15 13.38
CA GLN A 173 0.61 2.65 12.03
C GLN A 173 1.00 1.56 11.02
N GLY A 174 2.06 0.79 11.30
CA GLY A 174 2.50 -0.33 10.46
C GLY A 174 1.41 -1.39 10.29
N MET A 175 0.78 -1.85 11.38
CA MET A 175 -0.32 -2.82 11.33
C MET A 175 -1.52 -2.29 10.56
N PHE A 176 -1.89 -1.02 10.74
CA PHE A 176 -2.99 -0.39 10.03
C PHE A 176 -2.73 -0.32 8.53
N VAL A 177 -1.55 0.16 8.12
CA VAL A 177 -1.16 0.24 6.70
C VAL A 177 -1.10 -1.16 6.07
N GLN A 178 -0.52 -2.15 6.76
CA GLN A 178 -0.48 -3.53 6.26
C GLN A 178 -1.89 -4.09 6.05
N ARG A 179 -2.82 -3.85 6.98
CA ARG A 179 -4.19 -4.36 6.88
C ARG A 179 -4.99 -3.67 5.79
N TYR A 180 -5.06 -2.33 5.83
CA TYR A 180 -6.02 -1.55 5.04
C TYR A 180 -5.47 -1.02 3.71
N PHE A 181 -4.16 -0.84 3.62
CA PHE A 181 -3.54 -0.42 2.36
C PHE A 181 -3.03 -1.61 1.55
N TYR A 182 -2.37 -2.57 2.22
CA TYR A 182 -1.77 -3.72 1.54
C TYR A 182 -2.65 -4.97 1.57
N LEU A 183 -3.79 -4.92 2.26
CA LEU A 183 -4.77 -6.01 2.36
C LEU A 183 -4.16 -7.33 2.89
N GLU A 184 -3.21 -7.19 3.80
CA GLU A 184 -2.56 -8.34 4.43
C GLU A 184 -3.50 -9.07 5.39
N SER A 185 -3.37 -10.40 5.46
CA SER A 185 -4.11 -11.18 6.44
C SER A 185 -3.60 -10.91 7.87
N ILE A 186 -4.48 -11.03 8.85
CA ILE A 186 -4.13 -10.90 10.28
C ILE A 186 -2.98 -11.84 10.64
N LYS A 187 -2.99 -13.06 10.11
CA LYS A 187 -1.93 -14.06 10.28
C LYS A 187 -0.57 -13.59 9.75
N SER A 188 -0.56 -12.93 8.59
CA SER A 188 0.66 -12.36 8.00
C SER A 188 1.22 -11.23 8.86
N ILE A 189 0.34 -10.32 9.30
CA ILE A 189 0.69 -9.19 10.15
C ILE A 189 1.22 -9.68 11.51
N ALA A 190 0.56 -10.67 12.12
CA ALA A 190 0.97 -11.28 13.38
C ALA A 190 2.38 -11.88 13.30
N ARG A 191 2.64 -12.65 12.24
CA ARG A 191 3.96 -13.23 11.98
C ARG A 191 5.03 -12.15 11.81
N TYR A 192 4.70 -11.09 11.05
CA TYR A 192 5.62 -9.98 10.81
C TYR A 192 6.02 -9.26 12.10
N HIS A 193 5.03 -8.93 12.95
CA HIS A 193 5.26 -8.18 14.18
C HIS A 193 5.67 -9.06 15.39
N GLY A 194 5.76 -10.38 15.22
CA GLY A 194 6.09 -11.32 16.31
C GLY A 194 5.08 -11.33 17.44
N ILE A 195 3.78 -11.21 17.13
CA ILE A 195 2.67 -11.21 18.10
C ILE A 195 1.55 -12.16 17.69
N THR A 196 0.60 -12.39 18.56
CA THR A 196 -0.55 -13.26 18.27
C THR A 196 -1.56 -12.59 17.33
N GLU A 197 -2.31 -13.39 16.58
CA GLU A 197 -3.39 -12.91 15.72
C GLU A 197 -4.45 -12.13 16.49
N ASN A 198 -4.74 -12.58 17.72
CA ASN A 198 -5.66 -11.87 18.60
C ASN A 198 -5.14 -10.48 18.97
N ALA A 199 -3.85 -10.35 19.29
CA ALA A 199 -3.25 -9.05 19.61
C ALA A 199 -3.31 -8.08 18.42
N VAL A 200 -3.12 -8.56 17.18
CA VAL A 200 -3.32 -7.76 15.97
C VAL A 200 -4.77 -7.30 15.85
N SER A 201 -5.73 -8.23 15.98
CA SER A 201 -7.17 -7.95 15.87
C SER A 201 -7.64 -6.92 16.88
N VAL A 202 -7.24 -7.06 18.15
CA VAL A 202 -7.56 -6.11 19.23
C VAL A 202 -6.96 -4.73 18.93
N ASN A 203 -5.72 -4.69 18.47
CA ASN A 203 -5.03 -3.44 18.14
C ASN A 203 -5.72 -2.71 16.98
N LEU A 204 -5.99 -3.41 15.89
CA LEU A 204 -6.68 -2.85 14.70
C LEU A 204 -8.08 -2.34 15.08
N ASN A 205 -8.83 -3.09 15.91
CA ASN A 205 -10.15 -2.66 16.37
C ASN A 205 -10.05 -1.36 17.20
N ARG A 206 -9.07 -1.27 18.10
CA ARG A 206 -8.83 -0.06 18.90
C ARG A 206 -8.51 1.14 17.99
N VAL A 207 -7.60 0.97 17.03
CA VAL A 207 -7.20 2.05 16.11
C VAL A 207 -8.39 2.50 15.25
N ARG A 208 -9.25 1.57 14.76
CA ARG A 208 -10.48 1.92 14.04
C ARG A 208 -11.43 2.78 14.89
N LYS A 209 -11.66 2.38 16.14
CA LYS A 209 -12.52 3.17 17.06
C LYS A 209 -11.97 4.56 17.28
N GLN A 210 -10.66 4.67 17.51
CA GLN A 210 -9.99 5.98 17.65
C GLN A 210 -10.09 6.82 16.36
N LEU A 211 -9.92 6.22 15.19
CA LEU A 211 -10.08 6.92 13.91
C LEU A 211 -11.51 7.44 13.73
N LYS A 212 -12.51 6.58 14.02
CA LYS A 212 -13.93 6.97 13.93
C LYS A 212 -14.25 8.16 14.85
N GLN A 213 -13.81 8.11 16.10
CA GLN A 213 -13.97 9.21 17.05
C GLN A 213 -13.25 10.47 16.57
N TYR A 214 -11.99 10.36 16.14
CA TYR A 214 -11.18 11.46 15.62
C TYR A 214 -11.85 12.18 14.45
N LEU A 215 -12.43 11.43 13.51
CA LEU A 215 -13.12 11.96 12.34
C LEU A 215 -14.46 12.61 12.74
N SER A 216 -15.22 11.97 13.64
CA SER A 216 -16.48 12.52 14.15
C SER A 216 -16.31 13.87 14.86
N GLU A 217 -15.25 14.04 15.67
CA GLU A 217 -14.90 15.31 16.34
C GLU A 217 -14.55 16.44 15.35
N ARG A 218 -14.28 16.10 14.08
CA ARG A 218 -13.96 17.03 13.00
C ARG A 218 -15.10 17.23 11.99
N GLY A 219 -16.30 16.75 12.36
CA GLY A 219 -17.51 16.94 11.55
C GLY A 219 -17.69 15.91 10.44
N TYR A 220 -16.85 14.88 10.37
CA TYR A 220 -17.06 13.75 9.47
C TYR A 220 -18.01 12.76 10.15
N HIS A 221 -19.31 12.90 9.90
CA HIS A 221 -20.34 11.99 10.39
C HIS A 221 -20.38 10.76 9.47
N LEU A 222 -19.91 9.62 10.00
CA LEU A 222 -19.73 8.34 9.32
C LEU A 222 -20.81 7.35 9.74
#